data_58c442fc43d400355b4fa08d18f14201
#
_entry.id   58c442fc43d400355b4fa08d18f14201
#
_cell.length_a   1.000
_cell.length_b   1.000
_cell.length_c   1.000
_cell.angle_alpha   90.00
_cell.angle_beta   90.00
_cell.angle_gamma   90.00
#
_symmetry.space_group_name_H-M   'P 1'
#
loop_
_entity.id
_entity.type
_entity.pdbx_description
1 polymer ?
#
loop_
_entity_poly.entity_id
_entity_poly.type
_entity_poly.pdbx_seq_one_letter_code
_entity_poly.pdbx_strand_id
1 'polypeptide(L)'
;MVNASAAEASPLQVREVCKEFPAPDKPDICTTALDRVCLSVEAGELVSIVGPSGCGKSTLLRLIAGLAAADSGELHVGEESITGPSAQRGLVFQDPNLFPWLTVRGNIQAGLVARGVLKEKRHEVDEFMRLVGLEEFENAYPHHLSGGMAQRVALARALINHPKVLLLDEPLGALDAFTRMRMQDEVLKLWQARRTTMLFVTHDIDEAIYMSDRIVIMTPRPGRIERIIKVELDRPRDRSSADFLRLRGDILEYLHFAGKVAA
;
A
#
# COMPACT_ATOMS: atom_id res chain seq x y z
N MET A 1 1.80 27.80 -1.87
CA MET A 1 2.71 27.28 -0.82
C MET A 1 1.82 26.75 0.29
N VAL A 2 1.63 25.42 0.37
CA VAL A 2 0.75 24.81 1.35
C VAL A 2 1.60 24.51 2.59
N ASN A 3 1.47 25.36 3.61
CA ASN A 3 1.91 25.04 4.97
C ASN A 3 0.85 24.11 5.61
N ALA A 4 0.76 22.88 5.15
CA ALA A 4 0.09 21.86 5.89
C ALA A 4 1.11 21.28 6.86
N SER A 5 0.82 21.30 8.15
CA SER A 5 1.52 20.50 9.15
C SER A 5 1.52 19.06 8.64
N ALA A 6 2.59 18.68 7.96
CA ALA A 6 2.79 17.31 7.51
C ALA A 6 2.80 16.47 8.79
N ALA A 7 1.95 15.46 8.86
CA ALA A 7 2.11 14.43 9.86
C ALA A 7 3.53 13.88 9.66
N GLU A 8 4.38 14.00 10.67
CA GLU A 8 5.75 13.51 10.56
C GLU A 8 5.71 12.02 10.28
N ALA A 9 6.32 11.62 9.16
CA ALA A 9 6.45 10.22 8.82
C ALA A 9 7.07 9.46 9.99
N SER A 10 6.60 8.25 10.23
CA SER A 10 7.11 7.42 11.32
C SER A 10 7.67 6.12 10.75
N PRO A 11 8.75 5.59 11.33
CA PRO A 11 9.26 4.29 10.93
C PRO A 11 8.26 3.19 11.28
N LEU A 12 8.26 2.13 10.49
CA LEU A 12 7.46 0.92 10.74
C LEU A 12 8.40 -0.23 11.11
N GLN A 13 8.07 -0.96 12.16
CA GLN A 13 8.80 -2.14 12.58
C GLN A 13 7.88 -3.34 12.72
N VAL A 14 8.29 -4.43 12.10
CA VAL A 14 7.67 -5.76 12.17
C VAL A 14 8.74 -6.70 12.70
N ARG A 15 8.51 -7.35 13.86
CA ARG A 15 9.50 -8.19 14.53
C ARG A 15 8.93 -9.56 14.80
N GLU A 16 9.54 -10.60 14.20
CA GLU A 16 9.19 -12.01 14.39
C GLU A 16 7.68 -12.33 14.29
N VAL A 17 6.99 -11.64 13.37
CA VAL A 17 5.53 -11.72 13.25
C VAL A 17 5.13 -13.04 12.61
N CYS A 18 4.26 -13.79 13.32
CA CYS A 18 3.60 -14.99 12.82
C CYS A 18 2.10 -14.77 12.72
N LYS A 19 1.48 -15.43 11.73
CA LYS A 19 0.03 -15.47 11.56
C LYS A 19 -0.43 -16.78 10.98
N GLU A 20 -1.40 -17.39 11.66
CA GLU A 20 -2.06 -18.61 11.24
C GLU A 20 -3.56 -18.37 11.03
N PHE A 21 -4.16 -19.15 10.18
CA PHE A 21 -5.60 -19.18 9.97
C PHE A 21 -6.10 -20.62 10.04
N PRO A 22 -7.21 -20.87 10.74
CA PRO A 22 -7.85 -22.19 10.71
C PRO A 22 -8.30 -22.53 9.29
N ALA A 23 -8.14 -23.80 8.89
CA ALA A 23 -8.67 -24.24 7.60
C ALA A 23 -10.21 -24.20 7.63
N PRO A 24 -10.88 -23.73 6.55
CA PRO A 24 -12.33 -23.55 6.55
C PRO A 24 -13.12 -24.80 6.91
N ASP A 25 -12.67 -25.97 6.45
CA ASP A 25 -13.38 -27.25 6.65
C ASP A 25 -12.82 -28.09 7.81
N LYS A 26 -11.72 -27.66 8.43
CA LYS A 26 -11.04 -28.40 9.51
C LYS A 26 -10.43 -27.40 10.50
N PRO A 27 -11.18 -26.91 11.47
CA PRO A 27 -10.70 -25.87 12.41
C PRO A 27 -9.50 -26.29 13.25
N ASP A 28 -9.28 -27.60 13.42
CA ASP A 28 -8.10 -28.14 14.11
C ASP A 28 -6.82 -28.10 13.27
N ILE A 29 -6.92 -27.80 11.96
CA ILE A 29 -5.77 -27.67 11.07
C ILE A 29 -5.57 -26.18 10.78
N CYS A 30 -4.44 -25.62 11.22
CA CYS A 30 -4.05 -24.26 10.92
C CYS A 30 -3.15 -24.18 9.68
N THR A 31 -3.34 -23.14 8.89
CA THR A 31 -2.46 -22.80 7.79
C THR A 31 -1.62 -21.60 8.19
N THR A 32 -0.31 -21.75 8.24
CA THR A 32 0.61 -20.65 8.53
C THR A 32 0.69 -19.73 7.31
N ALA A 33 0.18 -18.51 7.47
CA ALA A 33 0.22 -17.48 6.44
C ALA A 33 1.53 -16.70 6.47
N LEU A 34 2.03 -16.37 7.67
CA LEU A 34 3.28 -15.65 7.91
C LEU A 34 4.08 -16.39 8.96
N ASP A 35 5.39 -16.54 8.74
CA ASP A 35 6.29 -17.20 9.66
C ASP A 35 7.52 -16.34 9.94
N ARG A 36 7.59 -15.79 11.15
CA ARG A 36 8.68 -14.97 11.69
C ARG A 36 9.12 -13.84 10.74
N VAL A 37 8.14 -13.08 10.25
CA VAL A 37 8.41 -11.96 9.35
C VAL A 37 9.05 -10.83 10.13
N CYS A 38 10.24 -10.38 9.66
CA CYS A 38 10.98 -9.24 10.19
C CYS A 38 11.17 -8.19 9.10
N LEU A 39 10.63 -6.98 9.29
CA LEU A 39 10.75 -5.88 8.35
C LEU A 39 10.88 -4.55 9.10
N SER A 40 11.91 -3.78 8.78
CA SER A 40 12.04 -2.38 9.20
C SER A 40 11.89 -1.48 7.98
N VAL A 41 11.04 -0.46 8.08
CA VAL A 41 10.85 0.59 7.08
C VAL A 41 11.16 1.92 7.73
N GLU A 42 12.08 2.66 7.14
CA GLU A 42 12.49 3.97 7.66
C GLU A 42 11.38 5.01 7.47
N ALA A 43 11.41 6.05 8.30
CA ALA A 43 10.45 7.15 8.17
C ALA A 43 10.56 7.80 6.78
N GLY A 44 9.45 7.90 6.08
CA GLY A 44 9.40 8.49 4.74
C GLY A 44 9.92 7.60 3.62
N GLU A 45 10.23 6.35 3.89
CA GLU A 45 10.64 5.39 2.88
C GLU A 45 9.44 4.79 2.13
N LEU A 46 9.61 4.50 0.84
CA LEU A 46 8.66 3.75 0.02
C LEU A 46 9.22 2.35 -0.25
N VAL A 47 8.57 1.34 0.32
CA VAL A 47 8.98 -0.07 0.19
C VAL A 47 7.91 -0.85 -0.56
N SER A 48 8.29 -1.57 -1.62
CA SER A 48 7.40 -2.54 -2.26
C SER A 48 7.58 -3.94 -1.70
N ILE A 49 6.47 -4.68 -1.63
CA ILE A 49 6.45 -6.09 -1.28
C ILE A 49 5.97 -6.87 -2.51
N VAL A 50 6.81 -7.76 -3.01
CA VAL A 50 6.52 -8.63 -4.15
C VAL A 50 6.60 -10.11 -3.74
N GLY A 51 5.88 -10.96 -4.43
CA GLY A 51 5.87 -12.40 -4.18
C GLY A 51 4.64 -13.07 -4.78
N PRO A 52 4.62 -14.41 -4.83
CA PRO A 52 3.52 -15.16 -5.44
C PRO A 52 2.18 -14.90 -4.75
N SER A 53 1.08 -15.24 -5.45
CA SER A 53 -0.25 -15.16 -4.86
C SER A 53 -0.36 -16.07 -3.64
N GLY A 54 -1.03 -15.58 -2.58
CA GLY A 54 -1.22 -16.33 -1.34
C GLY A 54 0.00 -16.43 -0.41
N CYS A 55 1.10 -15.71 -0.68
CA CYS A 55 2.29 -15.71 0.20
C CYS A 55 2.15 -14.81 1.46
N GLY A 56 1.00 -14.20 1.70
CA GLY A 56 0.75 -13.44 2.93
C GLY A 56 0.91 -11.92 2.85
N LYS A 57 1.16 -11.33 1.67
CA LYS A 57 1.33 -9.87 1.50
C LYS A 57 0.17 -9.05 2.08
N SER A 58 -1.05 -9.35 1.64
CA SER A 58 -2.26 -8.69 2.15
C SER A 58 -2.51 -8.97 3.63
N THR A 59 -2.13 -10.16 4.12
CA THR A 59 -2.18 -10.49 5.55
C THR A 59 -1.26 -9.56 6.33
N LEU A 60 0.00 -9.39 5.89
CA LEU A 60 0.94 -8.49 6.52
C LEU A 60 0.42 -7.05 6.55
N LEU A 61 -0.14 -6.55 5.44
CA LEU A 61 -0.75 -5.21 5.42
C LEU A 61 -1.91 -5.07 6.40
N ARG A 62 -2.78 -6.09 6.53
CA ARG A 62 -3.90 -6.08 7.48
C ARG A 62 -3.43 -6.08 8.94
N LEU A 63 -2.36 -6.79 9.26
CA LEU A 63 -1.74 -6.75 10.59
C LEU A 63 -1.19 -5.36 10.89
N ILE A 64 -0.45 -4.74 9.95
CA ILE A 64 0.10 -3.40 10.10
C ILE A 64 -1.02 -2.35 10.20
N ALA A 65 -2.11 -2.51 9.45
CA ALA A 65 -3.28 -1.63 9.57
C ALA A 65 -3.99 -1.76 10.92
N GLY A 66 -3.75 -2.84 11.67
CA GLY A 66 -4.44 -3.16 12.92
C GLY A 66 -5.82 -3.78 12.71
N LEU A 67 -6.10 -4.29 11.50
CA LEU A 67 -7.38 -4.95 11.16
C LEU A 67 -7.39 -6.44 11.55
N ALA A 68 -6.24 -6.99 11.87
CA ALA A 68 -6.07 -8.33 12.43
C ALA A 68 -4.95 -8.28 13.46
N ALA A 69 -4.97 -9.21 14.42
CA ALA A 69 -3.90 -9.38 15.38
C ALA A 69 -2.90 -10.45 14.90
N ALA A 70 -1.62 -10.23 15.16
CA ALA A 70 -0.61 -11.26 15.01
C ALA A 70 -0.78 -12.34 16.11
N ASP A 71 -0.41 -13.58 15.82
CA ASP A 71 -0.43 -14.65 16.82
C ASP A 71 0.82 -14.62 17.69
N SER A 72 1.93 -14.12 17.14
CA SER A 72 3.17 -13.80 17.88
C SER A 72 3.96 -12.71 17.17
N GLY A 73 4.96 -12.15 17.86
CA GLY A 73 5.77 -11.06 17.36
C GLY A 73 5.17 -9.69 17.67
N GLU A 74 5.81 -8.64 17.19
CA GLU A 74 5.46 -7.26 17.50
C GLU A 74 5.39 -6.39 16.24
N LEU A 75 4.46 -5.42 16.25
CA LEU A 75 4.28 -4.44 15.18
C LEU A 75 4.25 -3.04 15.81
N HIS A 76 5.07 -2.12 15.30
CA HIS A 76 5.18 -0.75 15.81
C HIS A 76 5.19 0.28 14.68
N VAL A 77 4.58 1.44 14.93
CA VAL A 77 4.74 2.66 14.14
C VAL A 77 5.34 3.74 15.03
N GLY A 78 6.59 4.12 14.75
CA GLY A 78 7.37 4.89 15.71
C GLY A 78 7.54 4.10 17.00
N GLU A 79 7.17 4.72 18.12
CA GLU A 79 7.20 4.10 19.46
C GLU A 79 5.88 3.40 19.83
N GLU A 80 4.81 3.56 19.02
CA GLU A 80 3.49 3.03 19.33
C GLU A 80 3.33 1.60 18.83
N SER A 81 2.95 0.68 19.72
CA SER A 81 2.53 -0.69 19.35
C SER A 81 1.20 -0.66 18.60
N ILE A 82 1.08 -1.50 17.57
CA ILE A 82 -0.16 -1.66 16.80
C ILE A 82 -1.08 -2.62 17.53
N THR A 83 -2.10 -2.09 18.19
CA THR A 83 -3.12 -2.88 18.93
C THR A 83 -4.50 -2.87 18.27
N GLY A 84 -4.69 -2.05 17.23
CA GLY A 84 -5.96 -1.91 16.51
C GLY A 84 -5.89 -0.86 15.41
N PRO A 85 -6.99 -0.59 14.69
CA PRO A 85 -7.05 0.42 13.63
C PRO A 85 -6.75 1.83 14.16
N SER A 86 -6.11 2.68 13.34
CA SER A 86 -5.77 4.06 13.68
C SER A 86 -5.85 4.96 12.46
N ALA A 87 -6.26 6.23 12.64
CA ALA A 87 -6.24 7.23 11.59
C ALA A 87 -4.81 7.57 11.09
N GLN A 88 -3.80 7.20 11.86
CA GLN A 88 -2.39 7.38 11.46
C GLN A 88 -1.92 6.36 10.42
N ARG A 89 -2.70 5.31 10.17
CA ARG A 89 -2.41 4.26 9.19
C ARG A 89 -3.53 4.20 8.15
N GLY A 90 -3.23 4.69 6.94
CA GLY A 90 -4.11 4.58 5.79
C GLY A 90 -3.96 3.21 5.13
N LEU A 91 -5.07 2.60 4.70
CA LEU A 91 -5.05 1.38 3.91
C LEU A 91 -5.92 1.55 2.68
N VAL A 92 -5.35 1.22 1.52
CA VAL A 92 -6.06 1.06 0.25
C VAL A 92 -6.06 -0.43 -0.08
N PHE A 93 -7.25 -1.01 -0.17
CA PHE A 93 -7.45 -2.42 -0.50
C PHE A 93 -7.35 -2.66 -2.00
N GLN A 94 -7.13 -3.89 -2.39
CA GLN A 94 -7.19 -4.35 -3.77
C GLN A 94 -8.57 -4.03 -4.39
N ASP A 95 -9.65 -4.36 -3.68
CA ASP A 95 -11.00 -3.85 -4.00
C ASP A 95 -11.16 -2.45 -3.41
N PRO A 96 -11.69 -1.46 -4.16
CA PRO A 96 -11.80 -0.08 -3.69
C PRO A 96 -12.60 0.11 -2.40
N ASN A 97 -13.55 -0.80 -2.12
CA ASN A 97 -14.39 -0.79 -0.90
C ASN A 97 -14.96 0.61 -0.61
N LEU A 98 -15.51 1.26 -1.65
CA LEU A 98 -16.15 2.54 -1.49
C LEU A 98 -17.47 2.39 -0.73
N PHE A 99 -17.84 3.41 0.05
CA PHE A 99 -19.15 3.48 0.69
C PHE A 99 -20.22 3.66 -0.40
N PRO A 100 -21.07 2.65 -0.68
CA PRO A 100 -22.00 2.69 -1.82
C PRO A 100 -23.09 3.76 -1.70
N TRP A 101 -23.37 4.23 -0.49
CA TRP A 101 -24.32 5.29 -0.20
C TRP A 101 -23.75 6.70 -0.25
N LEU A 102 -22.44 6.85 -0.46
CA LEU A 102 -21.76 8.14 -0.60
C LEU A 102 -21.37 8.39 -2.05
N THR A 103 -21.41 9.64 -2.48
CA THR A 103 -20.86 10.08 -3.77
C THR A 103 -19.35 9.97 -3.77
N VAL A 104 -18.70 10.23 -4.92
CA VAL A 104 -17.23 10.34 -5.03
C VAL A 104 -16.69 11.34 -4.01
N ARG A 105 -17.22 12.57 -4.01
CA ARG A 105 -16.86 13.60 -3.02
C ARG A 105 -17.10 13.13 -1.59
N GLY A 106 -18.25 12.49 -1.34
CA GLY A 106 -18.60 11.94 -0.03
C GLY A 106 -17.61 10.88 0.44
N ASN A 107 -17.17 9.98 -0.44
CA ASN A 107 -16.16 8.97 -0.14
C ASN A 107 -14.81 9.61 0.21
N ILE A 108 -14.32 10.56 -0.59
CA ILE A 108 -13.04 11.22 -0.36
C ILE A 108 -13.04 11.94 0.99
N GLN A 109 -14.09 12.70 1.29
CA GLN A 109 -14.16 13.49 2.53
C GLN A 109 -14.54 12.69 3.78
N ALA A 110 -14.89 11.40 3.68
CA ALA A 110 -15.44 10.61 4.77
C ALA A 110 -14.55 10.61 6.04
N GLY A 111 -13.24 10.52 5.87
CA GLY A 111 -12.31 10.57 6.99
C GLY A 111 -12.25 11.94 7.68
N LEU A 112 -12.37 13.03 6.92
CA LEU A 112 -12.43 14.39 7.48
C LEU A 112 -13.74 14.62 8.23
N VAL A 113 -14.86 14.06 7.73
CA VAL A 113 -16.17 14.09 8.42
C VAL A 113 -16.10 13.35 9.75
N ALA A 114 -15.58 12.13 9.74
CA ALA A 114 -15.44 11.30 10.95
C ALA A 114 -14.59 11.98 12.03
N ARG A 115 -13.61 12.78 11.64
CA ARG A 115 -12.73 13.54 12.54
C ARG A 115 -13.28 14.92 12.93
N GLY A 116 -14.39 15.35 12.35
CA GLY A 116 -15.01 16.65 12.62
C GLY A 116 -14.27 17.86 12.01
N VAL A 117 -13.31 17.64 11.09
CA VAL A 117 -12.42 18.70 10.54
C VAL A 117 -12.76 19.11 9.11
N LEU A 118 -13.89 18.63 8.56
CA LEU A 118 -14.25 18.90 7.16
C LEU A 118 -14.38 20.40 6.84
N LYS A 119 -14.93 21.20 7.77
CA LYS A 119 -15.13 22.65 7.53
C LYS A 119 -13.80 23.37 7.29
N GLU A 120 -12.77 23.01 8.04
CA GLU A 120 -11.44 23.61 7.96
C GLU A 120 -10.65 23.12 6.74
N LYS A 121 -10.85 21.85 6.36
CA LYS A 121 -10.08 21.16 5.33
C LYS A 121 -10.84 20.91 4.02
N ARG A 122 -11.95 21.62 3.80
CA ARG A 122 -12.77 21.44 2.61
C ARG A 122 -11.99 21.65 1.30
N HIS A 123 -11.04 22.60 1.28
CA HIS A 123 -10.20 22.86 0.13
C HIS A 123 -9.33 21.64 -0.26
N GLU A 124 -8.92 20.84 0.72
CA GLU A 124 -8.16 19.61 0.45
C GLU A 124 -9.00 18.59 -0.36
N VAL A 125 -10.32 18.54 -0.15
CA VAL A 125 -11.21 17.67 -0.94
C VAL A 125 -11.15 18.02 -2.42
N ASP A 126 -11.18 19.32 -2.76
CA ASP A 126 -11.11 19.79 -4.14
C ASP A 126 -9.72 19.53 -4.75
N GLU A 127 -8.65 19.62 -3.96
CA GLU A 127 -7.30 19.26 -4.38
C GLU A 127 -7.18 17.75 -4.70
N PHE A 128 -7.72 16.89 -3.83
CA PHE A 128 -7.69 15.45 -4.06
C PHE A 128 -8.62 15.02 -5.20
N MET A 129 -9.75 15.70 -5.41
CA MET A 129 -10.61 15.49 -6.59
C MET A 129 -9.85 15.75 -7.89
N ARG A 130 -9.13 16.88 -7.97
CA ARG A 130 -8.29 17.23 -9.11
C ARG A 130 -7.13 16.27 -9.32
N LEU A 131 -6.46 15.89 -8.22
CA LEU A 131 -5.37 14.93 -8.25
C LEU A 131 -5.75 13.62 -8.93
N VAL A 132 -6.94 13.09 -8.60
CA VAL A 132 -7.42 11.85 -9.19
C VAL A 132 -8.19 12.04 -10.50
N GLY A 133 -8.37 13.30 -10.96
CA GLY A 133 -9.03 13.64 -12.23
C GLY A 133 -10.49 13.19 -12.27
N LEU A 134 -11.26 13.47 -11.21
CA LEU A 134 -12.64 13.05 -11.07
C LEU A 134 -13.59 14.20 -10.71
N GLU A 135 -13.23 15.47 -11.01
CA GLU A 135 -14.03 16.64 -10.70
C GLU A 135 -15.44 16.56 -11.33
N GLU A 136 -15.54 16.10 -12.57
CA GLU A 136 -16.82 15.97 -13.28
C GLU A 136 -17.71 14.84 -12.69
N PHE A 137 -17.13 13.95 -11.89
CA PHE A 137 -17.81 12.82 -11.24
C PHE A 137 -18.07 13.05 -9.76
N GLU A 138 -17.92 14.26 -9.24
CA GLU A 138 -18.01 14.51 -7.79
C GLU A 138 -19.31 14.01 -7.15
N ASN A 139 -20.44 14.09 -7.88
CA ASN A 139 -21.76 13.69 -7.44
C ASN A 139 -22.13 12.25 -7.88
N ALA A 140 -21.27 11.55 -8.60
CA ALA A 140 -21.52 10.18 -9.00
C ALA A 140 -21.38 9.22 -7.80
N TYR A 141 -22.18 8.15 -7.82
CA TYR A 141 -22.10 7.07 -6.84
C TYR A 141 -21.17 5.95 -7.31
N PRO A 142 -20.63 5.11 -6.41
CA PRO A 142 -19.69 4.05 -6.76
C PRO A 142 -20.14 3.13 -7.90
N HIS A 143 -21.42 2.81 -8.00
CA HIS A 143 -21.98 1.96 -9.06
C HIS A 143 -22.01 2.62 -10.45
N HIS A 144 -21.73 3.91 -10.56
CA HIS A 144 -21.57 4.62 -11.83
C HIS A 144 -20.10 4.70 -12.29
N LEU A 145 -19.16 4.19 -11.48
CA LEU A 145 -17.73 4.32 -11.74
C LEU A 145 -17.17 3.06 -12.41
N SER A 146 -16.19 3.24 -13.28
CA SER A 146 -15.33 2.12 -13.68
C SER A 146 -14.47 1.65 -12.50
N GLY A 147 -13.96 0.41 -12.54
CA GLY A 147 -13.07 -0.10 -11.49
C GLY A 147 -11.85 0.81 -11.24
N GLY A 148 -11.26 1.34 -12.31
CA GLY A 148 -10.15 2.28 -12.20
C GLY A 148 -10.53 3.62 -11.58
N MET A 149 -11.73 4.15 -11.86
CA MET A 149 -12.22 5.37 -11.19
C MET A 149 -12.45 5.11 -9.71
N ALA A 150 -13.08 4.00 -9.36
CA ALA A 150 -13.31 3.61 -7.97
C ALA A 150 -12.00 3.47 -7.18
N GLN A 151 -10.97 2.90 -7.80
CA GLN A 151 -9.65 2.75 -7.19
C GLN A 151 -8.97 4.11 -6.94
N ARG A 152 -9.09 5.06 -7.87
CA ARG A 152 -8.61 6.43 -7.69
C ARG A 152 -9.33 7.16 -6.55
N VAL A 153 -10.62 6.95 -6.38
CA VAL A 153 -11.38 7.48 -5.23
C VAL A 153 -10.89 6.87 -3.91
N ALA A 154 -10.65 5.55 -3.87
CA ALA A 154 -10.14 4.86 -2.68
C ALA A 154 -8.75 5.39 -2.27
N LEU A 155 -7.88 5.64 -3.24
CA LEU A 155 -6.56 6.23 -3.02
C LEU A 155 -6.68 7.66 -2.44
N ALA A 156 -7.51 8.52 -3.03
CA ALA A 156 -7.76 9.88 -2.54
C ALA A 156 -8.34 9.86 -1.12
N ARG A 157 -9.29 8.95 -0.82
CA ARG A 157 -9.89 8.78 0.50
C ARG A 157 -8.86 8.40 1.57
N ALA A 158 -7.88 7.59 1.23
CA ALA A 158 -6.82 7.21 2.17
C ALA A 158 -5.82 8.36 2.39
N LEU A 159 -5.41 9.02 1.31
CA LEU A 159 -4.39 10.08 1.32
C LEU A 159 -4.84 11.38 2.00
N ILE A 160 -6.12 11.74 1.89
CA ILE A 160 -6.64 13.00 2.45
C ILE A 160 -6.54 13.07 3.99
N ASN A 161 -6.43 11.92 4.64
CA ASN A 161 -6.26 11.85 6.08
C ASN A 161 -4.84 12.13 6.55
N HIS A 162 -3.89 12.29 5.63
CA HIS A 162 -2.47 12.50 5.91
C HIS A 162 -1.90 11.46 6.89
N PRO A 163 -2.00 10.16 6.57
CA PRO A 163 -1.52 9.12 7.48
C PRO A 163 0.01 9.19 7.61
N LYS A 164 0.55 8.77 8.78
CA LYS A 164 1.99 8.59 8.99
C LYS A 164 2.53 7.41 8.18
N VAL A 165 1.73 6.36 8.06
CA VAL A 165 2.02 5.16 7.25
C VAL A 165 0.87 4.91 6.29
N LEU A 166 1.18 4.75 5.00
CA LEU A 166 0.22 4.40 3.96
C LEU A 166 0.50 2.99 3.44
N LEU A 167 -0.52 2.16 3.49
CA LEU A 167 -0.50 0.76 3.07
C LEU A 167 -1.32 0.63 1.80
N LEU A 168 -0.73 0.08 0.75
CA LEU A 168 -1.33 0.00 -0.57
C LEU A 168 -1.31 -1.48 -1.03
N ASP A 169 -2.48 -2.11 -1.09
CA ASP A 169 -2.64 -3.50 -1.51
C ASP A 169 -3.09 -3.55 -2.98
N GLU A 170 -2.16 -3.75 -3.91
CA GLU A 170 -2.36 -3.75 -5.37
C GLU A 170 -3.21 -2.56 -5.88
N PRO A 171 -2.91 -1.31 -5.46
CA PRO A 171 -3.82 -0.17 -5.63
C PRO A 171 -4.02 0.25 -7.09
N LEU A 172 -3.18 -0.22 -8.01
CA LEU A 172 -3.19 0.17 -9.42
C LEU A 172 -3.52 -1.00 -10.35
N GLY A 173 -3.83 -2.18 -9.81
CA GLY A 173 -4.08 -3.40 -10.58
C GLY A 173 -5.28 -3.32 -11.52
N ALA A 174 -6.33 -2.57 -11.16
CA ALA A 174 -7.54 -2.40 -11.96
C ALA A 174 -7.44 -1.31 -13.05
N LEU A 175 -6.27 -0.62 -13.17
CA LEU A 175 -6.07 0.47 -14.12
C LEU A 175 -5.52 -0.05 -15.45
N ASP A 176 -5.92 0.61 -16.55
CA ASP A 176 -5.24 0.45 -17.84
C ASP A 176 -3.79 0.98 -17.77
N ALA A 177 -2.95 0.59 -18.72
CA ALA A 177 -1.52 0.88 -18.69
C ALA A 177 -1.20 2.38 -18.61
N PHE A 178 -1.88 3.23 -19.38
CA PHE A 178 -1.60 4.68 -19.40
C PHE A 178 -2.05 5.36 -18.10
N THR A 179 -3.24 5.03 -17.62
CA THR A 179 -3.78 5.54 -16.36
C THR A 179 -2.90 5.07 -15.19
N ARG A 180 -2.42 3.83 -15.22
CA ARG A 180 -1.51 3.28 -14.21
C ARG A 180 -0.22 4.07 -14.13
N MET A 181 0.46 4.30 -15.26
CA MET A 181 1.70 5.10 -15.32
C MET A 181 1.48 6.51 -14.76
N ARG A 182 0.41 7.17 -15.18
CA ARG A 182 0.06 8.49 -14.68
C ARG A 182 -0.18 8.49 -13.16
N MET A 183 -0.89 7.48 -12.63
CA MET A 183 -1.16 7.38 -11.19
C MET A 183 0.11 7.06 -10.39
N GLN A 184 1.03 6.28 -10.92
CA GLN A 184 2.35 6.06 -10.32
C GLN A 184 3.10 7.38 -10.14
N ASP A 185 3.12 8.22 -11.18
CA ASP A 185 3.76 9.54 -11.13
C ASP A 185 3.09 10.45 -10.09
N GLU A 186 1.76 10.47 -10.03
CA GLU A 186 1.02 11.30 -9.05
C GLU A 186 1.25 10.80 -7.61
N VAL A 187 1.26 9.49 -7.37
CA VAL A 187 1.59 8.93 -6.06
C VAL A 187 3.03 9.27 -5.66
N LEU A 188 3.98 9.17 -6.60
CA LEU A 188 5.38 9.55 -6.35
C LEU A 188 5.55 11.03 -6.03
N LYS A 189 4.87 11.93 -6.75
CA LYS A 189 4.87 13.38 -6.46
C LYS A 189 4.36 13.67 -5.05
N LEU A 190 3.24 13.03 -4.66
CA LEU A 190 2.69 13.17 -3.32
C LEU A 190 3.66 12.63 -2.25
N TRP A 191 4.24 11.46 -2.49
CA TRP A 191 5.21 10.86 -1.59
C TRP A 191 6.45 11.76 -1.46
N GLN A 192 7.00 12.29 -2.54
CA GLN A 192 8.14 13.21 -2.53
C GLN A 192 7.84 14.49 -1.75
N ALA A 193 6.62 15.02 -1.89
CA ALA A 193 6.20 16.25 -1.20
C ALA A 193 5.97 16.06 0.30
N ARG A 194 5.51 14.87 0.73
CA ARG A 194 5.09 14.63 2.11
C ARG A 194 5.97 13.65 2.87
N ARG A 195 6.76 12.85 2.16
CA ARG A 195 7.62 11.82 2.73
C ARG A 195 6.89 10.87 3.68
N THR A 196 5.62 10.56 3.40
CA THR A 196 4.86 9.54 4.14
C THR A 196 5.54 8.18 4.00
N THR A 197 5.68 7.42 5.08
CA THR A 197 6.15 6.02 5.02
C THR A 197 5.14 5.19 4.24
N MET A 198 5.57 4.48 3.20
CA MET A 198 4.65 3.71 2.33
C MET A 198 5.09 2.25 2.20
N LEU A 199 4.13 1.35 2.40
CA LEU A 199 4.23 -0.06 1.97
C LEU A 199 3.31 -0.28 0.77
N PHE A 200 3.88 -0.78 -0.31
CA PHE A 200 3.22 -0.96 -1.59
C PHE A 200 3.28 -2.44 -2.00
N VAL A 201 2.16 -3.14 -1.94
CA VAL A 201 2.07 -4.52 -2.44
C VAL A 201 1.73 -4.49 -3.92
N THR A 202 2.50 -5.18 -4.72
CA THR A 202 2.25 -5.37 -6.14
C THR A 202 2.78 -6.73 -6.61
N HIS A 203 2.22 -7.24 -7.70
CA HIS A 203 2.77 -8.38 -8.44
C HIS A 203 3.54 -7.92 -9.70
N ASP A 204 3.54 -6.62 -10.01
CA ASP A 204 4.22 -6.02 -11.14
C ASP A 204 5.63 -5.55 -10.70
N ILE A 205 6.66 -6.19 -11.25
CA ILE A 205 8.06 -5.91 -10.91
C ILE A 205 8.49 -4.54 -11.44
N ASP A 206 8.02 -4.16 -12.63
CA ASP A 206 8.33 -2.86 -13.22
C ASP A 206 7.77 -1.73 -12.35
N GLU A 207 6.57 -1.93 -11.79
CA GLU A 207 5.96 -1.02 -10.83
C GLU A 207 6.78 -0.95 -9.53
N ALA A 208 7.17 -2.09 -8.96
CA ALA A 208 7.99 -2.13 -7.76
C ALA A 208 9.33 -1.40 -7.95
N ILE A 209 10.03 -1.64 -9.06
CA ILE A 209 11.28 -0.95 -9.38
C ILE A 209 11.04 0.54 -9.59
N TYR A 210 10.00 0.91 -10.32
CA TYR A 210 9.74 2.32 -10.64
C TYR A 210 9.47 3.16 -9.39
N MET A 211 8.70 2.62 -8.44
CA MET A 211 8.21 3.38 -7.30
C MET A 211 9.12 3.35 -6.09
N SER A 212 9.74 2.23 -5.75
CA SER A 212 10.24 1.98 -4.39
C SER A 212 11.72 2.32 -4.17
N ASP A 213 12.07 2.61 -2.93
CA ASP A 213 13.46 2.70 -2.47
C ASP A 213 14.04 1.30 -2.21
N ARG A 214 13.20 0.39 -1.69
CA ARG A 214 13.53 -1.03 -1.50
C ARG A 214 12.40 -1.93 -1.96
N ILE A 215 12.76 -3.14 -2.40
CA ILE A 215 11.82 -4.19 -2.79
C ILE A 215 12.07 -5.38 -1.87
N VAL A 216 11.00 -5.81 -1.19
CA VAL A 216 10.96 -6.98 -0.32
C VAL A 216 10.39 -8.15 -1.13
N ILE A 217 11.14 -9.23 -1.26
CA ILE A 217 10.71 -10.48 -1.91
C ILE A 217 10.24 -11.44 -0.83
N MET A 218 8.99 -11.91 -0.95
CA MET A 218 8.42 -12.91 -0.04
C MET A 218 8.40 -14.31 -0.68
N THR A 219 8.67 -15.33 0.16
CA THR A 219 8.55 -16.74 -0.24
C THR A 219 7.10 -17.13 -0.46
N PRO A 220 6.83 -18.24 -1.21
CA PRO A 220 5.54 -18.94 -1.14
C PRO A 220 5.21 -19.32 0.31
N ARG A 221 3.92 -19.70 0.54
CA ARG A 221 3.44 -20.08 1.87
C ARG A 221 4.27 -21.20 2.53
N PRO A 222 4.69 -21.02 3.82
CA PRO A 222 4.47 -19.86 4.68
C PRO A 222 5.28 -18.65 4.23
N GLY A 223 4.64 -17.46 4.28
CA GLY A 223 5.27 -16.21 3.87
C GLY A 223 6.42 -15.82 4.81
N ARG A 224 7.60 -15.73 4.26
CA ARG A 224 8.81 -15.21 4.91
C ARG A 224 9.44 -14.16 4.01
N ILE A 225 10.27 -13.30 4.55
CA ILE A 225 11.11 -12.42 3.74
C ILE A 225 12.31 -13.23 3.26
N GLU A 226 12.39 -13.41 1.94
CA GLU A 226 13.51 -14.10 1.28
C GLU A 226 14.68 -13.15 1.06
N ARG A 227 14.37 -11.95 0.57
CA ARG A 227 15.38 -10.96 0.22
C ARG A 227 14.82 -9.54 0.27
N ILE A 228 15.69 -8.59 0.58
CA ILE A 228 15.43 -7.16 0.46
C ILE A 228 16.45 -6.58 -0.52
N ILE A 229 15.97 -5.94 -1.58
CA ILE A 229 16.77 -5.35 -2.64
C ILE A 229 16.63 -3.83 -2.56
N LYS A 230 17.75 -3.12 -2.46
CA LYS A 230 17.78 -1.66 -2.58
C LYS A 230 17.75 -1.26 -4.04
N VAL A 231 16.90 -0.30 -4.38
CA VAL A 231 16.79 0.22 -5.75
C VAL A 231 17.67 1.47 -5.87
N GLU A 232 18.89 1.27 -6.38
CA GLU A 232 19.91 2.33 -6.52
C GLU A 232 19.80 3.06 -7.87
N LEU A 233 18.55 3.34 -8.29
CA LEU A 233 18.26 4.09 -9.50
C LEU A 233 17.71 5.47 -9.12
N ASP A 234 18.29 6.52 -9.71
CA ASP A 234 17.84 7.88 -9.51
C ASP A 234 16.41 8.10 -10.04
N ARG A 235 15.65 8.98 -9.41
CA ARG A 235 14.32 9.39 -9.87
C ARG A 235 14.38 10.71 -10.66
N PRO A 236 13.62 10.87 -11.75
CA PRO A 236 12.64 9.91 -12.32
C PRO A 236 13.35 8.74 -13.01
N ARG A 237 12.87 7.52 -12.76
CA ARG A 237 13.44 6.30 -13.32
C ARG A 237 12.99 6.08 -14.76
N ASP A 238 13.93 5.74 -15.63
CA ASP A 238 13.65 5.35 -17.01
C ASP A 238 13.51 3.83 -17.11
N ARG A 239 12.28 3.35 -17.42
CA ARG A 239 11.95 1.93 -17.55
C ARG A 239 12.68 1.25 -18.71
N SER A 240 13.22 2.03 -19.67
CA SER A 240 13.98 1.53 -20.82
C SER A 240 15.48 1.49 -20.58
N SER A 241 15.96 2.03 -19.46
CA SER A 241 17.39 2.07 -19.15
C SER A 241 17.97 0.66 -18.93
N ALA A 242 19.24 0.47 -19.30
CA ALA A 242 19.92 -0.82 -19.13
C ALA A 242 19.96 -1.28 -17.66
N ASP A 243 20.12 -0.35 -16.72
CA ASP A 243 20.18 -0.65 -15.29
C ASP A 243 18.82 -1.06 -14.75
N PHE A 244 17.72 -0.44 -15.22
CA PHE A 244 16.36 -0.85 -14.89
C PHE A 244 16.08 -2.27 -15.38
N LEU A 245 16.41 -2.57 -16.63
CA LEU A 245 16.18 -3.89 -17.23
C LEU A 245 17.05 -4.98 -16.57
N ARG A 246 18.29 -4.64 -16.16
CA ARG A 246 19.15 -5.56 -15.40
C ARG A 246 18.51 -5.89 -14.04
N LEU A 247 18.15 -4.87 -13.27
CA LEU A 247 17.51 -5.08 -11.96
C LEU A 247 16.21 -5.87 -12.06
N ARG A 248 15.42 -5.63 -13.11
CA ARG A 248 14.22 -6.42 -13.42
C ARG A 248 14.57 -7.89 -13.65
N GLY A 249 15.61 -8.16 -14.44
CA GLY A 249 16.10 -9.53 -14.69
C GLY A 249 16.48 -10.25 -13.40
N ASP A 250 17.26 -9.58 -12.54
CA ASP A 250 17.73 -10.13 -11.26
C ASP A 250 16.54 -10.47 -10.34
N ILE A 251 15.54 -9.59 -10.24
CA ILE A 251 14.35 -9.83 -9.42
C ILE A 251 13.53 -11.00 -9.94
N LEU A 252 13.35 -11.09 -11.28
CA LEU A 252 12.65 -12.22 -11.91
C LEU A 252 13.35 -13.55 -11.62
N GLU A 253 14.68 -13.56 -11.68
CA GLU A 253 15.46 -14.75 -11.36
C GLU A 253 15.24 -15.19 -9.90
N TYR A 254 15.30 -14.28 -8.93
CA TYR A 254 15.00 -14.58 -7.53
C TYR A 254 13.59 -15.13 -7.33
N LEU A 255 12.59 -14.57 -7.99
CA LEU A 255 11.20 -15.06 -7.89
C LEU A 255 11.03 -16.45 -8.52
N HIS A 256 11.76 -16.77 -9.59
CA HIS A 256 11.77 -18.11 -10.18
C HIS A 256 12.45 -19.15 -9.31
N PHE A 257 13.53 -18.80 -8.62
CA PHE A 257 14.19 -19.70 -7.67
C PHE A 257 13.33 -19.94 -6.43
N ALA A 258 12.74 -18.91 -5.85
CA ALA A 258 11.83 -19.05 -4.71
C ALA A 258 10.62 -19.95 -5.01
N GLY A 259 10.13 -19.99 -6.27
CA GLY A 259 9.05 -20.90 -6.69
C GLY A 259 9.46 -22.36 -6.87
N LYS A 260 10.74 -22.67 -7.09
CA LYS A 260 11.25 -24.04 -7.28
C LYS A 260 11.61 -24.75 -5.99
N VAL A 261 11.86 -24.03 -4.90
CA VAL A 261 12.17 -24.63 -3.57
C VAL A 261 10.91 -25.08 -2.84
N ALA A 262 9.72 -24.66 -3.29
CA ALA A 262 8.43 -24.99 -2.69
C ALA A 262 7.66 -26.14 -3.40
N ALA A 263 8.25 -26.79 -4.40
CA ALA A 263 7.74 -27.97 -5.10
C ALA A 263 8.57 -29.20 -4.73
#